data_c43dfd68c0c5aace74aa74061a806725
#
_entry.id   c43dfd68c0c5aace74aa74061a806725
#
_cell.length_a   1.000
_cell.length_b   1.000
_cell.length_c   1.000
_cell.angle_alpha   90.00
_cell.angle_beta   90.00
_cell.angle_gamma   90.00
#
_symmetry.space_group_name_H-M   'P 1'
#
loop_
_entity.id
_entity.type
_entity.pdbx_description
1 polymer ?
#
loop_
_entity_poly.entity_id
_entity_poly.type
_entity_poly.pdbx_seq_one_letter_code
_entity_poly.pdbx_strand_id
1 'polypeptide(L)'
;MASAQALKFRAAGHARQKLWGILVRKERWALSWRGWLIVLAGVSLTFYVFLSGIYPFLAVTHRVNSNILVVEGWIHEYAIRAAVEEFQSNSYERVFTTGGPVVGIGGYINDYQTSASVGAELLKKDGLANEFVQMVPSRVMDRDRTYGSAVALRNWFREHNMPVHSINVVTEDLHTRRTRLLFKKALGHDVAVGVIAVANPDYDSTHWWRYSEGVKDVFSEGAAYLYAKFLFNPSMSSRDEKTVVRNAVNSKP
;
A
#
# COMPACT_ATOMS: atom_id res chain seq x y z
N MET A 1 41.36 8.25 87.04
CA MET A 1 40.65 9.33 86.33
C MET A 1 40.88 9.15 84.85
N ALA A 2 39.98 8.55 84.15
CA ALA A 2 40.08 8.23 82.71
C ALA A 2 38.98 8.97 81.99
N SER A 3 39.40 9.83 81.07
CA SER A 3 38.55 10.65 80.21
C SER A 3 38.06 9.80 79.02
N ALA A 4 36.76 9.66 78.91
CA ALA A 4 36.13 8.99 77.81
C ALA A 4 36.10 9.89 76.62
N GLN A 5 36.90 9.57 75.59
CA GLN A 5 36.75 10.19 74.24
C GLN A 5 35.69 9.48 73.45
N ALA A 6 34.56 10.17 73.25
CA ALA A 6 33.49 9.70 72.39
C ALA A 6 33.90 9.76 70.92
N LEU A 7 34.00 8.62 70.30
CA LEU A 7 34.14 8.50 68.84
C LEU A 7 32.85 8.98 68.19
N LYS A 8 32.87 10.19 67.61
CA LYS A 8 31.83 10.65 66.69
C LYS A 8 32.03 9.99 65.32
N PHE A 9 31.31 8.92 65.10
CA PHE A 9 31.11 8.42 63.69
C PHE A 9 30.35 9.48 62.93
N ARG A 10 31.07 10.23 62.13
CA ARG A 10 30.45 11.09 61.08
C ARG A 10 29.96 10.21 59.96
N ALA A 11 28.69 9.89 59.98
CA ALA A 11 28.00 9.40 58.76
C ALA A 11 28.09 10.49 57.68
N ALA A 12 28.98 10.29 56.72
CA ALA A 12 29.05 11.13 55.53
C ALA A 12 27.79 10.93 54.70
N GLY A 13 26.82 11.76 54.94
CA GLY A 13 25.65 11.85 54.11
C GLY A 13 26.07 12.26 52.70
N HIS A 14 25.90 11.36 51.75
CA HIS A 14 26.06 11.69 50.33
C HIS A 14 25.06 12.79 49.99
N ALA A 15 25.54 14.03 49.97
CA ALA A 15 24.76 15.15 49.51
C ALA A 15 24.31 14.90 48.05
N ARG A 16 23.03 14.61 47.87
CA ARG A 16 22.39 14.61 46.59
C ARG A 16 22.55 16.00 45.96
N GLN A 17 23.54 16.19 45.13
CA GLN A 17 23.65 17.40 44.33
C GLN A 17 22.46 17.47 43.37
N LYS A 18 21.45 18.21 43.79
CA LYS A 18 20.31 18.57 42.96
C LYS A 18 20.72 19.81 42.16
N LEU A 19 21.11 19.66 40.90
CA LEU A 19 21.24 20.78 40.01
C LEU A 19 19.81 21.24 39.65
N TRP A 20 19.34 22.28 40.30
CA TRP A 20 18.06 22.97 40.05
C TRP A 20 16.81 22.05 40.05
N GLY A 21 16.86 20.89 40.67
CA GLY A 21 15.75 19.93 40.67
C GLY A 21 15.54 19.16 39.38
N ILE A 22 16.29 19.49 38.34
CA ILE A 22 16.12 18.90 36.98
C ILE A 22 16.94 17.63 36.83
N LEU A 23 18.11 17.50 37.51
CA LEU A 23 18.95 16.31 37.41
C LEU A 23 19.09 15.64 38.79
N VAL A 24 18.75 14.37 38.84
CA VAL A 24 18.96 13.50 40.02
C VAL A 24 19.97 12.43 39.62
N ARG A 25 21.11 12.37 40.30
CA ARG A 25 22.07 11.27 40.14
C ARG A 25 21.43 9.99 40.68
N LYS A 26 21.07 9.05 39.81
CA LYS A 26 20.63 7.70 40.18
C LYS A 26 21.72 6.71 39.75
N GLU A 27 22.01 5.74 40.63
CA GLU A 27 22.72 4.54 40.18
C GLU A 27 21.84 3.80 39.18
N ARG A 28 22.34 3.64 37.96
CA ARG A 28 21.63 2.98 36.88
C ARG A 28 22.47 1.82 36.36
N TRP A 29 21.81 0.72 36.07
CA TRP A 29 22.38 -0.35 35.29
C TRP A 29 22.71 0.19 33.92
N ALA A 30 23.98 0.11 33.51
CA ALA A 30 24.44 0.51 32.21
C ALA A 30 24.92 -0.74 31.47
N LEU A 31 24.63 -0.78 30.16
CA LEU A 31 25.12 -1.87 29.31
C LEU A 31 26.65 -1.81 29.23
N SER A 32 27.29 -2.95 29.47
CA SER A 32 28.73 -3.11 29.18
C SER A 32 28.99 -3.04 27.66
N TRP A 33 30.22 -2.89 27.24
CA TRP A 33 30.58 -2.92 25.82
C TRP A 33 30.10 -4.20 25.13
N ARG A 34 30.09 -5.35 25.82
CA ARG A 34 29.54 -6.61 25.33
C ARG A 34 28.00 -6.54 25.18
N GLY A 35 27.33 -5.89 26.12
CA GLY A 35 25.89 -5.62 26.01
C GLY A 35 25.55 -4.76 24.80
N TRP A 36 26.33 -3.71 24.55
CA TRP A 36 26.16 -2.87 23.35
C TRP A 36 26.41 -3.63 22.05
N LEU A 37 27.39 -4.56 22.00
CA LEU A 37 27.59 -5.42 20.83
C LEU A 37 26.40 -6.34 20.56
N ILE A 38 25.79 -6.91 21.62
CA ILE A 38 24.59 -7.75 21.46
C ILE A 38 23.42 -6.91 20.93
N VAL A 39 23.22 -5.71 21.48
CA VAL A 39 22.17 -4.80 20.97
C VAL A 39 22.42 -4.44 19.52
N LEU A 40 23.64 -4.07 19.16
CA LEU A 40 24.01 -3.73 17.79
C LEU A 40 23.79 -4.91 16.85
N ALA A 41 24.21 -6.11 17.22
CA ALA A 41 23.98 -7.32 16.42
C ALA A 41 22.47 -7.61 16.26
N GLY A 42 21.68 -7.47 17.31
CA GLY A 42 20.23 -7.62 17.27
C GLY A 42 19.55 -6.61 16.35
N VAL A 43 19.93 -5.34 16.45
CA VAL A 43 19.41 -4.26 15.58
C VAL A 43 19.80 -4.52 14.12
N SER A 44 21.07 -4.89 13.87
CA SER A 44 21.54 -5.18 12.52
C SER A 44 20.80 -6.37 11.90
N LEU A 45 20.59 -7.44 12.67
CA LEU A 45 19.83 -8.60 12.22
C LEU A 45 18.37 -8.24 11.93
N THR A 46 17.73 -7.48 12.81
CA THR A 46 16.34 -7.02 12.62
C THR A 46 16.23 -6.16 11.37
N PHE A 47 17.18 -5.25 11.16
CA PHE A 47 17.23 -4.40 9.98
C PHE A 47 17.43 -5.21 8.69
N TYR A 48 18.33 -6.19 8.72
CA TYR A 48 18.54 -7.10 7.58
C TYR A 48 17.28 -7.89 7.23
N VAL A 49 16.62 -8.47 8.24
CA VAL A 49 15.35 -9.21 8.05
C VAL A 49 14.25 -8.29 7.51
N PHE A 50 14.19 -7.05 7.98
CA PHE A 50 13.25 -6.06 7.44
C PHE A 50 13.54 -5.74 5.98
N LEU A 51 14.78 -5.41 5.63
CA LEU A 51 15.16 -5.10 4.25
C LEU A 51 14.87 -6.27 3.29
N SER A 52 15.19 -7.49 3.71
CA SER A 52 14.97 -8.69 2.88
C SER A 52 13.51 -9.09 2.79
N GLY A 53 12.70 -8.80 3.81
CA GLY A 53 11.32 -9.28 3.94
C GLY A 53 10.25 -8.32 3.46
N ILE A 54 10.50 -7.00 3.48
CA ILE A 54 9.46 -6.01 3.19
C ILE A 54 8.99 -6.04 1.73
N TYR A 55 9.92 -6.21 0.79
CA TYR A 55 9.59 -6.26 -0.63
C TYR A 55 8.69 -7.48 -0.97
N PRO A 56 9.08 -8.72 -0.69
CA PRO A 56 8.24 -9.89 -0.95
C PRO A 56 6.95 -9.89 -0.08
N PHE A 57 6.94 -9.18 1.03
CA PHE A 57 5.72 -8.96 1.78
C PHE A 57 4.73 -8.07 1.02
N LEU A 58 5.18 -7.01 0.35
CA LEU A 58 4.32 -6.11 -0.42
C LEU A 58 3.97 -6.69 -1.79
N ALA A 59 4.97 -7.18 -2.52
CA ALA A 59 4.87 -7.73 -3.86
C ALA A 59 4.44 -9.21 -3.84
N VAL A 60 3.15 -9.46 -3.68
CA VAL A 60 2.61 -10.80 -3.55
C VAL A 60 1.79 -11.21 -4.77
N THR A 61 2.15 -12.32 -5.40
CA THR A 61 1.26 -12.98 -6.36
C THR A 61 0.47 -14.08 -5.65
N HIS A 62 -0.84 -14.00 -5.75
CA HIS A 62 -1.77 -14.98 -5.22
C HIS A 62 -2.97 -15.12 -6.15
N ARG A 63 -2.88 -16.02 -7.10
CA ARG A 63 -3.96 -16.32 -8.02
C ARG A 63 -5.07 -17.13 -7.35
N VAL A 64 -6.30 -16.84 -7.77
CA VAL A 64 -7.46 -17.67 -7.46
C VAL A 64 -7.99 -18.28 -8.75
N ASN A 65 -8.72 -19.37 -8.68
CA ASN A 65 -9.41 -19.90 -9.87
C ASN A 65 -10.51 -18.91 -10.27
N SER A 66 -10.35 -18.27 -11.44
CA SER A 66 -11.24 -17.23 -11.94
C SER A 66 -11.18 -17.14 -13.46
N ASN A 67 -12.31 -16.91 -14.08
CA ASN A 67 -12.41 -16.59 -15.50
C ASN A 67 -12.39 -15.07 -15.78
N ILE A 68 -12.23 -14.25 -14.76
CA ILE A 68 -12.20 -12.79 -14.84
C ILE A 68 -10.82 -12.28 -14.47
N LEU A 69 -10.20 -11.56 -15.41
CA LEU A 69 -9.00 -10.76 -15.15
C LEU A 69 -9.38 -9.29 -15.01
N VAL A 70 -8.77 -8.61 -14.05
CA VAL A 70 -8.92 -7.16 -13.86
C VAL A 70 -7.56 -6.52 -13.98
N VAL A 71 -7.46 -5.41 -14.72
CA VAL A 71 -6.23 -4.67 -14.90
C VAL A 71 -6.42 -3.25 -14.38
N GLU A 72 -5.56 -2.80 -13.48
CA GLU A 72 -5.53 -1.40 -13.08
C GLU A 72 -4.95 -0.58 -14.24
N GLY A 73 -5.76 0.20 -14.93
CA GLY A 73 -5.40 0.87 -16.19
C GLY A 73 -4.38 2.01 -16.08
N TRP A 74 -3.92 2.34 -14.86
CA TRP A 74 -2.88 3.33 -14.60
C TRP A 74 -1.45 2.75 -14.60
N ILE A 75 -1.32 1.41 -14.61
CA ILE A 75 -0.02 0.72 -14.59
C ILE A 75 0.77 0.96 -15.88
N HIS A 76 2.09 0.84 -15.79
CA HIS A 76 2.99 1.07 -16.93
C HIS A 76 2.79 0.03 -18.05
N GLU A 77 3.22 0.39 -19.26
CA GLU A 77 3.06 -0.44 -20.47
C GLU A 77 3.66 -1.85 -20.31
N TYR A 78 4.78 -2.01 -19.59
CA TYR A 78 5.34 -3.33 -19.32
C TYR A 78 4.37 -4.24 -18.53
N ALA A 79 3.62 -3.65 -17.58
CA ALA A 79 2.66 -4.41 -16.79
C ALA A 79 1.36 -4.70 -17.58
N ILE A 80 0.99 -3.83 -18.51
CA ILE A 80 -0.10 -4.09 -19.47
C ILE A 80 0.26 -5.28 -20.37
N ARG A 81 1.48 -5.33 -20.91
CA ARG A 81 1.95 -6.48 -21.70
C ARG A 81 1.93 -7.78 -20.91
N ALA A 82 2.40 -7.75 -19.66
CA ALA A 82 2.31 -8.92 -18.79
C ALA A 82 0.86 -9.35 -18.51
N ALA A 83 -0.09 -8.40 -18.45
CA ALA A 83 -1.51 -8.72 -18.33
C ALA A 83 -2.08 -9.38 -19.59
N VAL A 84 -1.62 -9.01 -20.78
CA VAL A 84 -1.97 -9.70 -22.04
C VAL A 84 -1.44 -11.14 -22.04
N GLU A 85 -0.18 -11.33 -21.66
CA GLU A 85 0.44 -12.66 -21.55
C GLU A 85 -0.29 -13.53 -20.51
N GLU A 86 -0.65 -12.96 -19.37
CA GLU A 86 -1.43 -13.65 -18.33
C GLU A 86 -2.79 -14.09 -18.85
N PHE A 87 -3.49 -13.22 -19.60
CA PHE A 87 -4.78 -13.55 -20.19
C PHE A 87 -4.66 -14.68 -21.24
N GLN A 88 -3.67 -14.60 -22.12
CA GLN A 88 -3.48 -15.58 -23.19
C GLN A 88 -2.99 -16.93 -22.68
N SER A 89 -2.27 -16.95 -21.55
CA SER A 89 -1.70 -18.17 -20.96
C SER A 89 -2.64 -18.90 -20.01
N ASN A 90 -3.78 -18.30 -19.68
CA ASN A 90 -4.74 -18.85 -18.71
C ASN A 90 -6.17 -18.81 -19.27
N SER A 91 -7.10 -19.48 -18.59
CA SER A 91 -8.50 -19.63 -19.03
C SER A 91 -9.38 -18.46 -18.60
N TYR A 92 -8.97 -17.21 -18.91
CA TYR A 92 -9.82 -16.04 -18.69
C TYR A 92 -10.79 -15.84 -19.88
N GLU A 93 -12.01 -15.45 -19.56
CA GLU A 93 -13.05 -15.14 -20.55
C GLU A 93 -13.15 -13.64 -20.84
N ARG A 94 -12.82 -12.81 -19.84
CA ARG A 94 -12.92 -11.35 -19.92
C ARG A 94 -11.83 -10.65 -19.14
N VAL A 95 -11.43 -9.48 -19.66
CA VAL A 95 -10.57 -8.51 -18.98
C VAL A 95 -11.36 -7.24 -18.70
N PHE A 96 -11.34 -6.80 -17.46
CA PHE A 96 -11.88 -5.52 -17.05
C PHE A 96 -10.75 -4.55 -16.76
N THR A 97 -10.75 -3.38 -17.39
CA THR A 97 -9.83 -2.30 -17.04
C THR A 97 -10.51 -1.31 -16.11
N THR A 98 -9.82 -0.94 -15.02
CA THR A 98 -10.36 -0.02 -14.00
C THR A 98 -9.45 1.19 -13.83
N GLY A 99 -10.02 2.32 -13.45
CA GLY A 99 -9.26 3.53 -13.15
C GLY A 99 -10.07 4.80 -13.35
N GLY A 100 -9.66 5.84 -12.64
CA GLY A 100 -10.29 7.16 -12.65
C GLY A 100 -9.75 8.08 -13.75
N PRO A 101 -10.20 9.35 -13.77
CA PRO A 101 -9.74 10.37 -14.71
C PRO A 101 -8.22 10.52 -14.68
N VAL A 102 -7.64 10.74 -15.85
CA VAL A 102 -6.22 11.02 -16.02
C VAL A 102 -5.98 12.50 -15.76
N VAL A 103 -5.06 12.80 -14.84
CA VAL A 103 -4.62 14.17 -14.57
C VAL A 103 -3.48 14.51 -15.52
N GLY A 104 -3.71 15.45 -16.43
CA GLY A 104 -2.71 15.94 -17.37
C GLY A 104 -1.70 16.91 -16.73
N ILE A 105 -0.73 17.35 -17.53
CA ILE A 105 0.27 18.36 -17.14
C ILE A 105 -0.45 19.64 -16.71
N GLY A 106 -0.07 20.20 -15.56
CA GLY A 106 -0.70 21.39 -15.00
C GLY A 106 -1.96 21.14 -14.18
N GLY A 107 -2.29 19.87 -13.87
CA GLY A 107 -3.43 19.52 -13.03
C GLY A 107 -4.80 19.53 -13.74
N TYR A 108 -4.80 19.70 -15.06
CA TYR A 108 -6.04 19.61 -15.85
C TYR A 108 -6.54 18.17 -15.88
N ILE A 109 -7.81 17.99 -15.53
CA ILE A 109 -8.50 16.70 -15.61
C ILE A 109 -9.01 16.56 -17.05
N ASN A 110 -8.69 15.42 -17.68
CA ASN A 110 -9.26 15.06 -18.95
C ASN A 110 -10.60 14.36 -18.72
N ASP A 111 -11.71 15.06 -18.93
CA ASP A 111 -13.06 14.51 -18.76
C ASP A 111 -13.38 13.36 -19.72
N TYR A 112 -12.61 13.22 -20.80
CA TYR A 112 -12.81 12.21 -21.85
C TYR A 112 -11.87 11.00 -21.72
N GLN A 113 -10.84 11.09 -20.88
CA GLN A 113 -9.83 10.04 -20.73
C GLN A 113 -9.69 9.59 -19.28
N THR A 114 -9.89 8.31 -19.08
CA THR A 114 -9.66 7.67 -17.77
C THR A 114 -8.51 6.67 -17.87
N SER A 115 -7.89 6.34 -16.75
CA SER A 115 -6.91 5.25 -16.73
C SER A 115 -7.53 3.93 -17.22
N ALA A 116 -8.83 3.70 -16.96
CA ALA A 116 -9.54 2.54 -17.50
C ALA A 116 -9.56 2.52 -19.02
N SER A 117 -9.84 3.68 -19.69
CA SER A 117 -9.83 3.75 -21.16
C SER A 117 -8.43 3.59 -21.74
N VAL A 118 -7.43 4.25 -21.15
CA VAL A 118 -6.03 4.12 -21.57
C VAL A 118 -5.55 2.67 -21.46
N GLY A 119 -5.81 2.02 -20.33
CA GLY A 119 -5.46 0.61 -20.15
C GLY A 119 -6.16 -0.31 -21.15
N ALA A 120 -7.44 -0.06 -21.46
CA ALA A 120 -8.17 -0.83 -22.47
C ALA A 120 -7.57 -0.67 -23.87
N GLU A 121 -7.18 0.56 -24.25
CA GLU A 121 -6.53 0.83 -25.55
C GLU A 121 -5.17 0.14 -25.64
N LEU A 122 -4.37 0.18 -24.58
CA LEU A 122 -3.07 -0.50 -24.53
C LEU A 122 -3.21 -2.02 -24.63
N LEU A 123 -4.16 -2.64 -23.90
CA LEU A 123 -4.43 -4.08 -24.00
C LEU A 123 -4.77 -4.49 -25.44
N LYS A 124 -5.59 -3.69 -26.15
CA LYS A 124 -5.96 -3.94 -27.54
C LYS A 124 -4.77 -3.76 -28.49
N LYS A 125 -3.97 -2.71 -28.27
CA LYS A 125 -2.74 -2.45 -29.03
C LYS A 125 -1.76 -3.62 -28.91
N ASP A 126 -1.67 -4.22 -27.72
CA ASP A 126 -0.78 -5.36 -27.43
C ASP A 126 -1.40 -6.72 -27.80
N GLY A 127 -2.51 -6.73 -28.55
CA GLY A 127 -3.03 -7.92 -29.24
C GLY A 127 -4.25 -8.58 -28.60
N LEU A 128 -4.87 -7.97 -27.60
CA LEU A 128 -6.14 -8.48 -27.08
C LEU A 128 -7.32 -8.08 -27.96
N ALA A 129 -8.16 -9.03 -28.36
CA ALA A 129 -9.34 -8.73 -29.16
C ALA A 129 -10.35 -7.87 -28.37
N ASN A 130 -11.01 -6.95 -29.07
CA ASN A 130 -11.92 -5.96 -28.48
C ASN A 130 -13.05 -6.58 -27.66
N GLU A 131 -13.52 -7.75 -28.07
CA GLU A 131 -14.61 -8.49 -27.42
C GLU A 131 -14.28 -8.99 -26.01
N PHE A 132 -12.99 -9.16 -25.68
CA PHE A 132 -12.56 -9.58 -24.36
C PHE A 132 -12.37 -8.42 -23.40
N VAL A 133 -12.23 -7.18 -23.89
CA VAL A 133 -11.84 -6.02 -23.08
C VAL A 133 -13.05 -5.16 -22.74
N GLN A 134 -13.34 -5.04 -21.45
CA GLN A 134 -14.38 -4.17 -20.91
C GLN A 134 -13.76 -3.08 -20.04
N MET A 135 -13.91 -1.82 -20.41
CA MET A 135 -13.51 -0.72 -19.54
C MET A 135 -14.60 -0.40 -18.52
N VAL A 136 -14.16 -0.13 -17.28
CA VAL A 136 -15.00 0.28 -16.15
C VAL A 136 -14.38 1.50 -15.48
N PRO A 137 -14.67 2.71 -15.97
CA PRO A 137 -14.12 3.93 -15.40
C PRO A 137 -14.70 4.22 -14.03
N SER A 138 -13.87 4.73 -13.12
CA SER A 138 -14.31 5.29 -11.85
C SER A 138 -14.36 6.82 -11.92
N ARG A 139 -15.19 7.44 -11.08
CA ARG A 139 -15.29 8.91 -10.97
C ARG A 139 -14.39 9.49 -9.86
N VAL A 140 -13.70 8.63 -9.13
CA VAL A 140 -12.88 9.04 -7.98
C VAL A 140 -11.56 9.63 -8.46
N MET A 141 -11.28 10.87 -8.07
CA MET A 141 -10.12 11.64 -8.53
C MET A 141 -9.01 11.80 -7.49
N ASP A 142 -9.35 12.09 -6.23
CA ASP A 142 -8.37 12.58 -5.27
C ASP A 142 -7.87 11.53 -4.28
N ARG A 143 -8.78 10.83 -3.62
CA ARG A 143 -8.46 9.91 -2.53
C ARG A 143 -8.97 8.51 -2.80
N ASP A 144 -8.25 7.53 -2.28
CA ASP A 144 -8.69 6.13 -2.29
C ASP A 144 -9.05 5.58 -3.68
N ARG A 145 -8.33 6.04 -4.73
CA ARG A 145 -8.60 5.72 -6.15
C ARG A 145 -8.74 4.22 -6.42
N THR A 146 -7.85 3.40 -5.85
CA THR A 146 -7.91 1.94 -5.99
C THR A 146 -9.21 1.37 -5.43
N TYR A 147 -9.65 1.85 -4.25
CA TYR A 147 -10.93 1.43 -3.67
C TYR A 147 -12.10 1.91 -4.53
N GLY A 148 -12.09 3.16 -4.97
CA GLY A 148 -13.13 3.72 -5.84
C GLY A 148 -13.25 2.96 -7.16
N SER A 149 -12.13 2.56 -7.77
CA SER A 149 -12.11 1.71 -8.98
C SER A 149 -12.73 0.34 -8.73
N ALA A 150 -12.43 -0.28 -7.59
CA ALA A 150 -13.03 -1.56 -7.20
C ALA A 150 -14.54 -1.44 -6.91
N VAL A 151 -15.00 -0.31 -6.34
CA VAL A 151 -16.44 -0.02 -6.15
C VAL A 151 -17.14 0.18 -7.50
N ALA A 152 -16.52 0.91 -8.44
CA ALA A 152 -17.05 1.08 -9.78
C ALA A 152 -17.22 -0.28 -10.47
N LEU A 153 -16.23 -1.16 -10.37
CA LEU A 153 -16.28 -2.52 -10.91
C LEU A 153 -17.42 -3.35 -10.28
N ARG A 154 -17.57 -3.32 -8.96
CA ARG A 154 -18.68 -3.99 -8.27
C ARG A 154 -20.04 -3.49 -8.76
N ASN A 155 -20.19 -2.18 -8.91
CA ASN A 155 -21.44 -1.58 -9.37
C ASN A 155 -21.72 -1.99 -10.81
N TRP A 156 -20.71 -2.00 -11.67
CA TRP A 156 -20.83 -2.46 -13.05
C TRP A 156 -21.34 -3.92 -13.11
N PHE A 157 -20.77 -4.84 -12.32
CA PHE A 157 -21.24 -6.24 -12.25
C PHE A 157 -22.71 -6.33 -11.85
N ARG A 158 -23.13 -5.51 -10.88
CA ARG A 158 -24.54 -5.48 -10.42
C ARG A 158 -25.48 -4.93 -11.50
N GLU A 159 -25.12 -3.85 -12.15
CA GLU A 159 -25.91 -3.19 -13.20
C GLU A 159 -26.10 -4.08 -14.44
N HIS A 160 -25.12 -4.95 -14.71
CA HIS A 160 -25.16 -5.88 -15.84
C HIS A 160 -25.64 -7.29 -15.42
N ASN A 161 -26.13 -7.46 -14.19
CA ASN A 161 -26.57 -8.75 -13.67
C ASN A 161 -25.55 -9.88 -13.86
N MET A 162 -24.25 -9.55 -13.75
CA MET A 162 -23.15 -10.49 -13.90
C MET A 162 -22.79 -11.07 -12.53
N PRO A 163 -23.07 -12.36 -12.25
CA PRO A 163 -22.66 -13.00 -11.02
C PRO A 163 -21.14 -13.23 -11.05
N VAL A 164 -20.44 -12.72 -10.03
CA VAL A 164 -18.99 -12.85 -9.93
C VAL A 164 -18.62 -13.48 -8.58
N HIS A 165 -17.89 -14.59 -8.63
CA HIS A 165 -17.43 -15.31 -7.44
C HIS A 165 -15.93 -15.15 -7.20
N SER A 166 -15.18 -14.83 -8.26
CA SER A 166 -13.73 -14.64 -8.17
C SER A 166 -13.23 -13.70 -9.25
N ILE A 167 -12.12 -13.00 -8.95
CA ILE A 167 -11.35 -12.18 -9.90
C ILE A 167 -9.87 -12.33 -9.60
N ASN A 168 -9.01 -12.17 -10.62
CA ASN A 168 -7.59 -11.92 -10.47
C ASN A 168 -7.27 -10.51 -10.93
N VAL A 169 -6.56 -9.74 -10.09
CA VAL A 169 -6.19 -8.34 -10.38
C VAL A 169 -4.71 -8.26 -10.72
N VAL A 170 -4.38 -7.75 -11.90
CA VAL A 170 -3.01 -7.45 -12.33
C VAL A 170 -2.68 -6.02 -11.95
N THR A 171 -1.57 -5.82 -11.29
CA THR A 171 -1.02 -4.52 -10.95
C THR A 171 0.50 -4.60 -10.76
N GLU A 172 1.15 -3.47 -10.59
CA GLU A 172 2.58 -3.41 -10.28
C GLU A 172 2.89 -4.03 -8.93
N ASP A 173 4.05 -4.65 -8.83
CA ASP A 173 4.43 -5.60 -7.77
C ASP A 173 4.20 -5.12 -6.33
N LEU A 174 4.80 -4.02 -5.91
CA LEU A 174 4.67 -3.51 -4.54
C LEU A 174 3.24 -3.08 -4.20
N HIS A 175 2.44 -2.75 -5.23
CA HIS A 175 1.06 -2.32 -5.10
C HIS A 175 0.10 -3.46 -4.76
N THR A 176 0.45 -4.70 -5.09
CA THR A 176 -0.44 -5.86 -5.09
C THR A 176 -1.10 -6.14 -3.74
N ARG A 177 -0.36 -6.07 -2.65
CA ARG A 177 -0.93 -6.35 -1.32
C ARG A 177 -2.00 -5.35 -0.93
N ARG A 178 -1.79 -4.08 -1.22
CA ARG A 178 -2.75 -3.00 -0.97
C ARG A 178 -3.95 -3.10 -1.89
N THR A 179 -3.73 -3.31 -3.18
CA THR A 179 -4.79 -3.54 -4.17
C THR A 179 -5.69 -4.69 -3.76
N ARG A 180 -5.13 -5.85 -3.43
CA ARG A 180 -5.92 -7.00 -2.96
C ARG A 180 -6.79 -6.67 -1.76
N LEU A 181 -6.24 -5.97 -0.77
CA LEU A 181 -6.97 -5.57 0.44
C LEU A 181 -8.15 -4.66 0.10
N LEU A 182 -7.94 -3.65 -0.76
CA LEU A 182 -8.95 -2.67 -1.11
C LEU A 182 -10.03 -3.27 -2.02
N PHE A 183 -9.67 -4.14 -2.97
CA PHE A 183 -10.64 -4.88 -3.78
C PHE A 183 -11.50 -5.82 -2.93
N LYS A 184 -10.91 -6.54 -1.97
CA LYS A 184 -11.68 -7.36 -1.01
C LYS A 184 -12.67 -6.51 -0.20
N LYS A 185 -12.24 -5.34 0.29
CA LYS A 185 -13.12 -4.43 1.02
C LYS A 185 -14.27 -3.90 0.15
N ALA A 186 -14.02 -3.67 -1.15
CA ALA A 186 -15.01 -3.13 -2.06
C ALA A 186 -16.02 -4.19 -2.56
N LEU A 187 -15.53 -5.38 -2.93
CA LEU A 187 -16.35 -6.44 -3.51
C LEU A 187 -17.12 -7.25 -2.47
N GLY A 188 -16.65 -7.26 -1.22
CA GLY A 188 -17.24 -8.02 -0.13
C GLY A 188 -16.64 -9.41 0.05
N HIS A 189 -17.21 -10.18 0.98
CA HIS A 189 -16.66 -11.49 1.36
C HIS A 189 -17.00 -12.61 0.37
N ASP A 190 -18.01 -12.42 -0.45
CA ASP A 190 -18.53 -13.45 -1.37
C ASP A 190 -17.70 -13.55 -2.66
N VAL A 191 -16.79 -12.59 -2.88
CA VAL A 191 -15.91 -12.57 -4.06
C VAL A 191 -14.48 -12.89 -3.66
N ALA A 192 -13.94 -13.98 -4.18
CA ALA A 192 -12.53 -14.32 -4.00
C ALA A 192 -11.65 -13.40 -4.85
N VAL A 193 -10.72 -12.68 -4.21
CA VAL A 193 -9.82 -11.76 -4.90
C VAL A 193 -8.40 -12.31 -4.90
N GLY A 194 -7.93 -12.67 -6.07
CA GLY A 194 -6.53 -12.93 -6.38
C GLY A 194 -5.80 -11.65 -6.84
N VAL A 195 -4.47 -11.68 -6.78
CA VAL A 195 -3.61 -10.62 -7.34
C VAL A 195 -2.41 -11.21 -8.04
N ILE A 196 -1.93 -10.51 -9.04
CA ILE A 196 -0.76 -10.86 -9.84
C ILE A 196 0.17 -9.65 -9.83
N ALA A 197 1.35 -9.85 -9.24
CA ALA A 197 2.40 -8.85 -9.17
C ALA A 197 3.21 -8.88 -10.46
N VAL A 198 3.28 -7.76 -11.16
CA VAL A 198 4.18 -7.59 -12.30
C VAL A 198 5.42 -6.85 -11.82
N ALA A 199 6.58 -7.49 -11.92
CA ALA A 199 7.84 -6.92 -11.45
C ALA A 199 8.21 -5.66 -12.21
N ASN A 200 8.64 -4.64 -11.47
CA ASN A 200 9.19 -3.43 -12.05
C ASN A 200 10.57 -3.73 -12.68
N PRO A 201 10.79 -3.47 -13.98
CA PRO A 201 12.05 -3.72 -14.65
C PRO A 201 13.15 -2.70 -14.33
N ASP A 202 12.80 -1.56 -13.71
CA ASP A 202 13.74 -0.43 -13.54
C ASP A 202 14.76 -0.65 -12.42
N TYR A 203 14.53 -1.63 -11.54
CA TYR A 203 15.47 -1.97 -10.48
C TYR A 203 15.40 -3.44 -10.03
N ASP A 204 16.50 -3.91 -9.44
CA ASP A 204 16.56 -5.24 -8.82
C ASP A 204 15.75 -5.28 -7.51
N SER A 205 14.67 -6.02 -7.52
CA SER A 205 13.78 -6.20 -6.35
C SER A 205 14.48 -6.82 -5.14
N THR A 206 15.52 -7.62 -5.35
CA THR A 206 16.29 -8.27 -4.26
C THR A 206 17.24 -7.30 -3.56
N HIS A 207 17.58 -6.20 -4.21
CA HIS A 207 18.45 -5.13 -3.71
C HIS A 207 17.79 -3.75 -3.85
N TRP A 208 16.47 -3.68 -3.72
CA TRP A 208 15.67 -2.47 -3.91
C TRP A 208 16.22 -1.23 -3.16
N TRP A 209 16.84 -1.43 -2.00
CA TRP A 209 17.45 -0.36 -1.19
C TRP A 209 18.68 0.31 -1.80
N ARG A 210 19.21 -0.22 -2.91
CA ARG A 210 20.33 0.38 -3.69
C ARG A 210 19.84 1.37 -4.73
N TYR A 211 18.54 1.44 -4.96
CA TYR A 211 17.89 2.27 -5.97
C TYR A 211 16.96 3.28 -5.30
N SER A 212 17.09 4.57 -5.69
CA SER A 212 16.23 5.63 -5.13
C SER A 212 14.74 5.36 -5.37
N GLU A 213 14.42 4.85 -6.55
CA GLU A 213 13.08 4.44 -6.96
C GLU A 213 12.54 3.32 -6.05
N GLY A 214 13.32 2.26 -5.89
CA GLY A 214 12.95 1.14 -5.02
C GLY A 214 12.74 1.56 -3.57
N VAL A 215 13.58 2.45 -3.03
CA VAL A 215 13.41 3.01 -1.69
C VAL A 215 12.09 3.79 -1.59
N LYS A 216 11.85 4.71 -2.52
CA LYS A 216 10.62 5.51 -2.58
C LYS A 216 9.38 4.60 -2.64
N ASP A 217 9.38 3.62 -3.54
CA ASP A 217 8.24 2.74 -3.77
C ASP A 217 7.94 1.85 -2.57
N VAL A 218 8.95 1.20 -1.99
CA VAL A 218 8.76 0.35 -0.80
C VAL A 218 8.21 1.13 0.39
N PHE A 219 8.76 2.32 0.68
CA PHE A 219 8.29 3.13 1.81
C PHE A 219 6.90 3.71 1.55
N SER A 220 6.63 4.19 0.35
CA SER A 220 5.34 4.76 -0.02
C SER A 220 4.24 3.70 0.00
N GLU A 221 4.46 2.52 -0.60
CA GLU A 221 3.48 1.44 -0.60
C GLU A 221 3.34 0.75 0.76
N GLY A 222 4.41 0.66 1.53
CA GLY A 222 4.37 0.20 2.92
C GLY A 222 3.46 1.08 3.79
N ALA A 223 3.64 2.40 3.74
CA ALA A 223 2.81 3.36 4.45
C ALA A 223 1.35 3.33 3.96
N ALA A 224 1.14 3.29 2.64
CA ALA A 224 -0.19 3.21 2.03
C ALA A 224 -0.92 1.90 2.39
N TYR A 225 -0.21 0.78 2.49
CA TYR A 225 -0.78 -0.48 2.95
C TYR A 225 -1.21 -0.42 4.42
N LEU A 226 -0.37 0.15 5.30
CA LEU A 226 -0.72 0.31 6.72
C LEU A 226 -1.95 1.22 6.88
N TYR A 227 -2.01 2.32 6.15
CA TYR A 227 -3.18 3.18 6.08
C TYR A 227 -4.42 2.39 5.64
N ALA A 228 -4.35 1.67 4.52
CA ALA A 228 -5.45 0.89 3.98
C ALA A 228 -5.93 -0.21 4.94
N LYS A 229 -5.02 -0.78 5.73
CA LYS A 229 -5.32 -1.85 6.67
C LYS A 229 -5.98 -1.35 7.96
N PHE A 230 -5.44 -0.28 8.57
CA PHE A 230 -5.79 0.13 9.94
C PHE A 230 -6.62 1.42 10.02
N LEU A 231 -6.45 2.34 9.06
CA LEU A 231 -7.05 3.67 9.13
C LEU A 231 -8.16 3.88 8.09
N PHE A 232 -8.11 3.16 6.97
CA PHE A 232 -9.08 3.30 5.90
C PHE A 232 -10.45 2.76 6.29
N ASN A 233 -11.47 3.64 6.28
CA ASN A 233 -12.86 3.29 6.53
C ASN A 233 -13.73 3.58 5.28
N PRO A 234 -14.32 2.55 4.64
CA PRO A 234 -15.15 2.71 3.45
C PRO A 234 -16.36 3.66 3.61
N SER A 235 -16.91 3.76 4.81
CA SER A 235 -18.08 4.63 5.08
C SER A 235 -17.72 6.12 5.04
N MET A 236 -16.48 6.51 5.31
CA MET A 236 -16.02 7.88 5.19
C MET A 236 -15.78 8.26 3.72
N SER A 237 -15.16 7.36 2.94
CA SER A 237 -14.92 7.59 1.50
C SER A 237 -16.22 7.84 0.73
N SER A 238 -17.28 7.10 1.02
CA SER A 238 -18.58 7.28 0.37
C SER A 238 -19.34 8.56 0.80
N ARG A 239 -19.06 9.11 1.98
CA ARG A 239 -19.63 10.38 2.42
C ARG A 239 -18.98 11.58 1.74
N ASP A 240 -17.66 11.54 1.61
CA ASP A 240 -16.88 12.60 0.95
C ASP A 240 -17.28 12.71 -0.52
N GLU A 241 -17.48 11.58 -1.22
CA GLU A 241 -17.95 11.55 -2.61
C GLU A 241 -19.33 12.18 -2.78
N LYS A 242 -20.29 11.86 -1.90
CA LYS A 242 -21.64 12.45 -1.91
C LYS A 242 -21.61 13.94 -1.61
N THR A 243 -20.71 14.40 -0.75
CA THR A 243 -20.56 15.82 -0.40
C THR A 243 -19.97 16.62 -1.55
N VAL A 244 -18.96 16.07 -2.24
CA VAL A 244 -18.36 16.70 -3.43
C VAL A 244 -19.36 16.80 -4.57
N VAL A 245 -20.11 15.74 -4.86
CA VAL A 245 -21.16 15.74 -5.90
C VAL A 245 -22.26 16.75 -5.56
N ARG A 246 -22.70 16.80 -4.31
CA ARG A 246 -23.72 17.75 -3.85
C ARG A 246 -23.26 19.20 -3.98
N ASN A 247 -22.02 19.50 -3.63
CA ASN A 247 -21.45 20.85 -3.76
C ASN A 247 -21.27 21.25 -5.22
N ALA A 248 -20.87 20.32 -6.09
CA ALA A 248 -20.75 20.58 -7.53
C ALA A 248 -22.10 20.82 -8.22
N VAL A 249 -23.17 20.17 -7.76
CA VAL A 249 -24.53 20.40 -8.26
C VAL A 249 -25.08 21.76 -7.79
N ASN A 250 -24.78 22.17 -6.55
CA ASN A 250 -25.26 23.41 -5.96
C ASN A 250 -24.43 24.65 -6.39
N SER A 251 -23.28 24.46 -7.03
CA SER A 251 -22.40 25.55 -7.52
C SER A 251 -22.62 25.89 -9.00
N LYS A 252 -23.57 25.26 -9.70
CA LYS A 252 -23.97 25.68 -11.04
C LYS A 252 -24.96 26.85 -10.91
N PRO A 253 -24.65 28.02 -11.52
CA PRO A 253 -25.49 29.20 -11.50
C PRO A 253 -26.80 28.98 -12.27
#